data_2974d92c3eabb06e68a0b4b11edde696
#
_entry.id   2974d92c3eabb06e68a0b4b11edde696
#
_cell.length_a   1.000
_cell.length_b   1.000
_cell.length_c   1.000
_cell.angle_alpha   90.00
_cell.angle_beta   90.00
_cell.angle_gamma   90.00
#
_symmetry.space_group_name_H-M   'P 1'
#
loop_
_entity.id
_entity.type
_entity.pdbx_description
1 polymer ?
#
loop_
_entity_poly.entity_id
_entity_poly.type
_entity_poly.pdbx_seq_one_letter_code
_entity_poly.pdbx_strand_id
1 'polypeptide(L)'
;VSELLATYVLTHREDEQIDRKAEQIALGLTVGSWTDLPQLKKEQLKKHKGRVVSIKEQSPANGGLYQSEVTIAYPEANFSADIPAVLTTIFGKLSLDGKVKLVDIEFSERFKSCLPGPVFGIEGIRKKVGVFDRPLLMSIFKGVIGRDMEDLKEQLRLQALGGVDFIKDDEILFESPLAPFEDRIKEGKKILKETYEETGHCTLYAVNLTGKTFDLKDRARKAAELGADALLFNVFAYGLDVMQSLAEDPEIPLPIMAHPAVSGAMTSSPDYGFSHSLLLGKLNRYAGADLSLFPSPYGSVALPKKKAIGIFEACVKEDTVQQTFPVPSAGIHPGMVPILIKDFGLDHVINAGGGIHGHPRGAIGGGKAFRSIIDAVVKKESIEEKASTCQDLQAALDLWGRVAE
;
A
#
# COMPACT_ATOMS: atom_id res chain seq x y z
N VAL A 1 -9.27 13.72 -28.14
CA VAL A 1 -8.14 12.82 -27.90
C VAL A 1 -8.08 12.54 -26.41
N SER A 2 -8.06 11.27 -26.04
CA SER A 2 -7.91 10.86 -24.63
C SER A 2 -6.48 11.12 -24.18
N GLU A 3 -6.33 11.75 -23.02
CA GLU A 3 -5.03 12.17 -22.47
C GLU A 3 -4.86 11.67 -21.04
N LEU A 4 -3.61 11.36 -20.70
CA LEU A 4 -3.16 11.10 -19.35
C LEU A 4 -2.41 12.35 -18.86
N LEU A 5 -2.68 12.79 -17.63
CA LEU A 5 -2.00 13.92 -17.01
C LEU A 5 -0.95 13.44 -16.04
N ALA A 6 0.30 13.87 -16.22
CA ALA A 6 1.38 13.61 -15.28
C ALA A 6 1.81 14.91 -14.61
N THR A 7 1.91 14.90 -13.30
CA THR A 7 2.36 16.04 -12.51
C THR A 7 3.72 15.76 -11.91
N TYR A 8 4.66 16.67 -12.14
CA TYR A 8 6.05 16.58 -11.69
C TYR A 8 6.37 17.73 -10.74
N VAL A 9 7.28 17.49 -9.82
CA VAL A 9 7.98 18.53 -9.09
C VAL A 9 9.41 18.61 -9.66
N LEU A 10 9.76 19.77 -10.21
CA LEU A 10 11.09 20.07 -10.71
C LEU A 10 11.83 20.89 -9.66
N THR A 11 13.02 20.45 -9.26
CA THR A 11 13.92 21.22 -8.38
C THR A 11 14.98 21.89 -9.23
N HIS A 12 15.08 23.21 -9.15
CA HIS A 12 15.85 24.03 -10.09
C HIS A 12 16.41 25.29 -9.42
N ARG A 13 17.28 26.03 -10.15
CA ARG A 13 17.73 27.35 -9.73
C ARG A 13 16.66 28.40 -10.03
N GLU A 14 16.73 29.53 -9.35
CA GLU A 14 15.76 30.62 -9.49
C GLU A 14 15.72 31.18 -10.92
N ASP A 15 16.87 31.23 -11.60
CA ASP A 15 17.05 31.79 -12.93
C ASP A 15 16.67 30.82 -14.08
N GLU A 16 16.30 29.59 -13.80
CA GLU A 16 15.90 28.63 -14.82
C GLU A 16 14.52 28.95 -15.41
N GLN A 17 14.42 28.84 -16.73
CA GLN A 17 13.18 29.07 -17.47
C GLN A 17 12.31 27.81 -17.46
N ILE A 18 11.46 27.69 -16.44
CA ILE A 18 10.64 26.49 -16.23
C ILE A 18 9.62 26.28 -17.35
N ASP A 19 9.04 27.34 -17.89
CA ASP A 19 8.13 27.25 -19.05
C ASP A 19 8.79 26.54 -20.23
N ARG A 20 10.01 26.95 -20.56
CA ARG A 20 10.79 26.35 -21.65
C ARG A 20 11.15 24.90 -21.34
N LYS A 21 11.55 24.62 -20.09
CA LYS A 21 11.89 23.26 -19.66
C LYS A 21 10.66 22.34 -19.73
N ALA A 22 9.50 22.80 -19.28
CA ALA A 22 8.25 22.05 -19.36
C ALA A 22 7.87 21.73 -20.81
N GLU A 23 7.96 22.70 -21.73
CA GLU A 23 7.72 22.47 -23.15
C GLU A 23 8.72 21.47 -23.76
N GLN A 24 9.99 21.53 -23.37
CA GLN A 24 10.99 20.56 -23.80
C GLN A 24 10.68 19.16 -23.32
N ILE A 25 10.20 19.00 -22.09
CA ILE A 25 9.76 17.71 -21.54
C ILE A 25 8.57 17.18 -22.35
N ALA A 26 7.53 18.00 -22.54
CA ALA A 26 6.34 17.61 -23.28
C ALA A 26 6.65 17.15 -24.72
N LEU A 27 7.55 17.85 -25.37
CA LEU A 27 8.01 17.53 -26.73
C LEU A 27 8.91 16.28 -26.72
N GLY A 28 9.92 16.27 -25.84
CA GLY A 28 10.99 15.26 -25.83
C GLY A 28 10.54 13.86 -25.45
N LEU A 29 9.48 13.74 -24.63
CA LEU A 29 8.91 12.46 -24.21
C LEU A 29 7.79 11.95 -25.15
N THR A 30 7.52 12.70 -26.20
CA THR A 30 6.49 12.34 -27.19
C THR A 30 7.07 12.31 -28.60
N VAL A 31 6.92 13.38 -29.33
CA VAL A 31 7.32 13.42 -30.76
C VAL A 31 8.78 13.83 -31.01
N GLY A 32 9.50 14.27 -29.98
CA GLY A 32 10.87 14.76 -30.09
C GLY A 32 10.97 16.10 -30.85
N SER A 33 11.97 16.26 -31.72
CA SER A 33 12.16 17.47 -32.48
C SER A 33 11.22 17.60 -33.70
N TRP A 34 10.75 18.82 -33.93
CA TRP A 34 9.97 19.15 -35.11
C TRP A 34 10.82 19.64 -36.30
N THR A 35 12.09 19.85 -36.06
CA THR A 35 12.97 20.53 -37.05
C THR A 35 13.08 19.67 -38.31
N ASP A 36 13.55 19.16 -38.90
CA ASP A 36 13.85 18.49 -40.15
C ASP A 36 12.79 17.48 -40.66
N LEU A 37 11.53 17.59 -40.18
CA LEU A 37 10.47 16.69 -40.61
C LEU A 37 9.66 17.26 -41.76
N PRO A 38 9.30 16.46 -42.78
CA PRO A 38 8.35 16.85 -43.81
C PRO A 38 7.01 17.31 -43.24
N GLN A 39 6.34 18.26 -43.86
CA GLN A 39 5.09 18.85 -43.36
C GLN A 39 4.02 17.79 -43.06
N LEU A 40 3.87 16.80 -43.94
CA LEU A 40 2.91 15.73 -43.75
C LEU A 40 3.16 14.92 -42.46
N LYS A 41 4.40 14.56 -42.18
CA LYS A 41 4.79 13.87 -40.95
C LYS A 41 4.58 14.74 -39.73
N LYS A 42 4.85 16.03 -39.80
CA LYS A 42 4.57 16.98 -38.72
C LYS A 42 3.07 17.04 -38.39
N GLU A 43 2.20 17.08 -39.39
CA GLU A 43 0.76 17.06 -39.19
C GLU A 43 0.29 15.79 -38.50
N GLN A 44 0.81 14.62 -38.88
CA GLN A 44 0.53 13.35 -38.19
C GLN A 44 1.04 13.35 -36.76
N LEU A 45 2.25 13.84 -36.54
CA LEU A 45 2.89 13.87 -35.22
C LEU A 45 2.22 14.84 -34.25
N LYS A 46 1.54 15.89 -34.73
CA LYS A 46 0.75 16.79 -33.86
C LYS A 46 -0.26 16.06 -33.01
N LYS A 47 -0.82 14.93 -33.45
CA LYS A 47 -1.76 14.12 -32.69
C LYS A 47 -1.11 13.42 -31.48
N HIS A 48 0.21 13.28 -31.51
CA HIS A 48 0.99 12.54 -30.54
C HIS A 48 1.86 13.43 -29.65
N LYS A 49 1.86 14.74 -29.88
CA LYS A 49 2.64 15.69 -29.08
C LYS A 49 2.02 15.88 -27.69
N GLY A 50 2.86 15.79 -26.64
CA GLY A 50 2.50 16.21 -25.29
C GLY A 50 2.34 17.74 -25.20
N ARG A 51 1.56 18.20 -24.25
CA ARG A 51 1.34 19.63 -24.01
C ARG A 51 1.43 19.97 -22.53
N VAL A 52 1.95 21.15 -22.23
CA VAL A 52 1.96 21.67 -20.85
C VAL A 52 0.55 22.13 -20.52
N VAL A 53 0.02 21.63 -19.40
CA VAL A 53 -1.31 21.96 -18.87
C VAL A 53 -1.24 23.11 -17.89
N SER A 54 -0.30 23.03 -16.95
CA SER A 54 -0.12 24.06 -15.92
C SER A 54 1.30 24.06 -15.38
N ILE A 55 1.71 25.22 -14.91
CA ILE A 55 2.94 25.41 -14.15
C ILE A 55 2.54 26.21 -12.91
N LYS A 56 2.75 25.65 -11.73
CA LYS A 56 2.54 26.37 -10.48
C LYS A 56 3.83 27.06 -10.06
N GLU A 57 3.66 28.20 -9.42
CA GLU A 57 4.78 29.04 -8.98
C GLU A 57 5.80 28.26 -8.16
N GLN A 58 7.05 28.67 -8.33
CA GLN A 58 8.16 28.14 -7.61
C GLN A 58 8.09 28.48 -6.12
N SER A 59 8.50 27.53 -5.30
CA SER A 59 8.65 27.70 -3.85
C SER A 59 10.10 27.40 -3.43
N PRO A 60 10.59 28.06 -2.36
CA PRO A 60 11.93 27.77 -1.86
C PRO A 60 12.10 26.30 -1.49
N ALA A 61 13.26 25.74 -1.81
CA ALA A 61 13.70 24.40 -1.45
C ALA A 61 15.06 24.44 -0.75
N ASN A 62 15.57 23.28 -0.35
CA ASN A 62 16.85 23.21 0.32
C ASN A 62 18.01 23.62 -0.61
N GLY A 63 19.07 24.17 -0.01
CA GLY A 63 20.31 24.51 -0.72
C GLY A 63 20.21 25.70 -1.70
N GLY A 64 19.30 26.63 -1.46
CA GLY A 64 19.11 27.80 -2.33
C GLY A 64 18.46 27.48 -3.67
N LEU A 65 17.81 26.34 -3.78
CA LEU A 65 17.06 25.91 -4.94
C LEU A 65 15.57 26.24 -4.77
N TYR A 66 14.81 26.04 -5.84
CA TYR A 66 13.37 26.23 -5.90
C TYR A 66 12.69 24.98 -6.44
N GLN A 67 11.42 24.80 -6.12
CA GLN A 67 10.59 23.75 -6.69
C GLN A 67 9.40 24.34 -7.43
N SER A 68 9.12 23.81 -8.60
CA SER A 68 7.94 24.15 -9.39
C SER A 68 7.17 22.88 -9.73
N GLU A 69 5.84 22.97 -9.67
CA GLU A 69 4.97 21.86 -10.06
C GLU A 69 4.54 22.04 -11.51
N VAL A 70 4.77 21.05 -12.34
CA VAL A 70 4.46 21.06 -13.77
C VAL A 70 3.54 19.90 -14.10
N THR A 71 2.42 20.18 -14.77
CA THR A 71 1.51 19.14 -15.26
C THR A 71 1.56 19.09 -16.79
N ILE A 72 1.79 17.90 -17.32
CA ILE A 72 1.88 17.63 -18.76
C ILE A 72 0.81 16.60 -19.15
N ALA A 73 0.09 16.87 -20.22
CA ALA A 73 -0.85 15.95 -20.85
C ALA A 73 -0.15 15.14 -21.94
N TYR A 74 -0.32 13.84 -21.87
CA TYR A 74 0.21 12.89 -22.85
C TYR A 74 -0.93 12.22 -23.60
N PRO A 75 -0.93 12.21 -24.93
CA PRO A 75 -1.92 11.45 -25.70
C PRO A 75 -1.84 9.96 -25.40
N GLU A 76 -2.93 9.35 -24.97
CA GLU A 76 -2.96 7.92 -24.65
C GLU A 76 -2.69 7.01 -25.86
N ALA A 77 -2.82 7.55 -27.06
CA ALA A 77 -2.44 6.85 -28.29
C ALA A 77 -0.93 6.55 -28.40
N ASN A 78 -0.10 7.16 -27.54
CA ASN A 78 1.35 6.99 -27.59
C ASN A 78 1.85 5.71 -26.89
N PHE A 79 1.01 5.06 -26.09
CA PHE A 79 1.42 3.88 -25.30
C PHE A 79 0.26 2.90 -25.14
N SER A 80 0.60 1.65 -24.92
CA SER A 80 -0.36 0.63 -24.54
C SER A 80 -0.97 0.91 -23.16
N ALA A 81 -2.18 0.40 -22.93
CA ALA A 81 -2.92 0.64 -21.69
C ALA A 81 -2.40 -0.28 -20.54
N ASP A 82 -1.13 -0.11 -20.20
CA ASP A 82 -0.47 -0.81 -19.11
C ASP A 82 0.47 0.13 -18.34
N ILE A 83 0.70 -0.18 -17.07
CA ILE A 83 1.51 0.66 -16.18
C ILE A 83 2.98 0.76 -16.64
N PRO A 84 3.66 -0.33 -17.07
CA PRO A 84 5.04 -0.23 -17.57
C PRO A 84 5.19 0.73 -18.75
N ALA A 85 4.29 0.69 -19.72
CA ALA A 85 4.31 1.59 -20.85
C ALA A 85 4.13 3.05 -20.43
N VAL A 86 3.19 3.31 -19.51
CA VAL A 86 2.98 4.66 -18.96
C VAL A 86 4.23 5.16 -18.26
N LEU A 87 4.73 4.41 -17.27
CA LEU A 87 5.90 4.85 -16.49
C LEU A 87 7.15 5.03 -17.35
N THR A 88 7.37 4.15 -18.31
CA THR A 88 8.50 4.27 -19.24
C THR A 88 8.38 5.53 -20.11
N THR A 89 7.17 5.86 -20.55
CA THR A 89 6.93 7.04 -21.39
C THR A 89 7.09 8.34 -20.58
N ILE A 90 6.36 8.46 -19.47
CA ILE A 90 6.26 9.74 -18.76
C ILE A 90 7.40 10.00 -17.77
N PHE A 91 8.12 8.96 -17.35
CA PHE A 91 9.15 9.08 -16.32
C PHE A 91 10.39 8.19 -16.57
N GLY A 92 10.45 7.46 -17.66
CA GLY A 92 11.59 6.61 -17.99
C GLY A 92 12.87 7.43 -18.16
N LYS A 93 13.01 8.08 -19.30
CA LYS A 93 14.16 8.96 -19.61
C LYS A 93 14.23 10.18 -18.68
N LEU A 94 13.09 10.77 -18.36
CA LEU A 94 13.03 11.95 -17.50
C LEU A 94 13.56 11.70 -16.09
N SER A 95 13.39 10.50 -15.56
CA SER A 95 13.95 10.13 -14.24
C SER A 95 15.47 10.21 -14.16
N LEU A 96 16.14 10.23 -15.32
CA LEU A 96 17.60 10.34 -15.46
C LEU A 96 18.06 11.78 -15.70
N ASP A 97 17.15 12.72 -15.89
CA ASP A 97 17.42 14.09 -16.36
C ASP A 97 17.21 15.13 -15.25
N GLY A 98 18.10 15.09 -14.26
CA GLY A 98 18.12 16.06 -13.17
C GLY A 98 17.15 15.73 -12.01
N LYS A 99 16.80 16.77 -11.28
CA LYS A 99 15.97 16.66 -10.07
C LYS A 99 14.49 16.74 -10.43
N VAL A 100 13.92 15.60 -10.72
CA VAL A 100 12.52 15.45 -11.10
C VAL A 100 11.86 14.37 -10.25
N LYS A 101 10.72 14.70 -9.66
CA LYS A 101 9.87 13.77 -8.91
C LYS A 101 8.51 13.68 -9.56
N LEU A 102 8.04 12.46 -9.85
CA LEU A 102 6.69 12.23 -10.34
C LEU A 102 5.73 12.18 -9.16
N VAL A 103 4.83 13.15 -9.05
CA VAL A 103 3.97 13.30 -7.86
C VAL A 103 2.54 12.86 -8.07
N ASP A 104 2.03 12.90 -9.30
CA ASP A 104 0.69 12.38 -9.61
C ASP A 104 0.56 11.95 -11.07
N ILE A 105 -0.36 11.02 -11.30
CA ILE A 105 -0.84 10.60 -12.61
C ILE A 105 -2.36 10.59 -12.57
N GLU A 106 -3.00 11.33 -13.46
CA GLU A 106 -4.44 11.30 -13.64
C GLU A 106 -4.77 10.51 -14.92
N PHE A 107 -5.36 9.34 -14.72
CA PHE A 107 -5.77 8.46 -15.81
C PHE A 107 -7.16 8.84 -16.32
N SER A 108 -7.37 8.73 -17.64
CA SER A 108 -8.71 8.83 -18.19
C SER A 108 -9.59 7.65 -17.76
N GLU A 109 -10.91 7.80 -17.82
CA GLU A 109 -11.85 6.71 -17.54
C GLU A 109 -11.62 5.52 -18.47
N ARG A 110 -11.28 5.79 -19.72
CA ARG A 110 -10.94 4.74 -20.70
C ARG A 110 -9.72 3.94 -20.24
N PHE A 111 -8.67 4.60 -19.78
CA PHE A 111 -7.46 3.92 -19.29
C PHE A 111 -7.75 3.13 -18.01
N LYS A 112 -8.48 3.72 -17.07
CA LYS A 112 -8.90 3.04 -15.83
C LYS A 112 -9.66 1.75 -16.11
N SER A 113 -10.50 1.72 -17.14
CA SER A 113 -11.25 0.51 -17.52
C SER A 113 -10.37 -0.65 -17.97
N CYS A 114 -9.11 -0.39 -18.31
CA CYS A 114 -8.11 -1.41 -18.65
C CYS A 114 -7.31 -1.91 -17.44
N LEU A 115 -7.51 -1.32 -16.27
CA LEU A 115 -6.82 -1.70 -15.02
C LEU A 115 -7.79 -2.47 -14.11
N PRO A 116 -7.32 -3.50 -13.41
CA PRO A 116 -8.20 -4.33 -12.58
C PRO A 116 -8.77 -3.57 -11.38
N GLY A 117 -7.98 -2.72 -10.76
CA GLY A 117 -8.28 -2.23 -9.43
C GLY A 117 -8.41 -3.35 -8.41
N PRO A 118 -8.75 -3.04 -7.17
CA PRO A 118 -9.02 -4.06 -6.16
C PRO A 118 -10.18 -4.96 -6.57
N VAL A 119 -9.97 -6.28 -6.55
CA VAL A 119 -11.02 -7.25 -6.87
C VAL A 119 -11.99 -7.39 -5.69
N PHE A 120 -11.48 -7.36 -4.48
CA PHE A 120 -12.25 -7.45 -3.24
C PHE A 120 -12.51 -6.06 -2.65
N GLY A 121 -11.49 -5.25 -2.54
CA GLY A 121 -11.56 -3.92 -1.94
C GLY A 121 -11.95 -3.95 -0.46
N ILE A 122 -12.30 -2.80 0.09
CA ILE A 122 -12.70 -2.67 1.50
C ILE A 122 -13.92 -3.53 1.79
N GLU A 123 -14.95 -3.46 0.97
CA GLU A 123 -16.19 -4.24 1.18
C GLU A 123 -15.95 -5.75 1.12
N GLY A 124 -15.18 -6.21 0.14
CA GLY A 124 -14.91 -7.63 -0.02
C GLY A 124 -14.09 -8.20 1.14
N ILE A 125 -13.12 -7.46 1.64
CA ILE A 125 -12.34 -7.83 2.83
C ILE A 125 -13.25 -7.89 4.07
N ARG A 126 -14.07 -6.87 4.28
CA ARG A 126 -15.02 -6.84 5.39
C ARG A 126 -16.01 -8.03 5.37
N LYS A 127 -16.51 -8.39 4.19
CA LYS A 127 -17.36 -9.57 4.01
C LYS A 127 -16.63 -10.87 4.38
N LYS A 128 -15.36 -10.99 3.98
CA LYS A 128 -14.56 -12.19 4.30
C LYS A 128 -14.35 -12.37 5.80
N VAL A 129 -14.11 -11.30 6.53
CA VAL A 129 -13.85 -11.36 7.98
C VAL A 129 -15.12 -11.20 8.81
N GLY A 130 -16.20 -10.68 8.23
CA GLY A 130 -17.47 -10.48 8.92
C GLY A 130 -17.48 -9.27 9.88
N VAL A 131 -16.68 -8.23 9.60
CA VAL A 131 -16.54 -7.04 10.45
C VAL A 131 -16.77 -5.78 9.63
N PHE A 132 -17.78 -4.98 10.01
CA PHE A 132 -18.25 -3.83 9.22
C PHE A 132 -18.24 -2.50 9.96
N ASP A 133 -18.11 -2.49 11.26
CA ASP A 133 -18.40 -1.35 12.15
C ASP A 133 -17.19 -0.79 12.91
N ARG A 134 -16.00 -1.24 12.58
CA ARG A 134 -14.75 -0.80 13.22
C ARG A 134 -13.55 -0.97 12.28
N PRO A 135 -12.40 -0.35 12.58
CA PRO A 135 -11.15 -0.72 11.93
C PRO A 135 -10.84 -2.19 12.15
N LEU A 136 -10.22 -2.83 11.17
CA LEU A 136 -9.71 -4.19 11.34
C LEU A 136 -8.40 -4.14 12.12
N LEU A 137 -8.11 -5.23 12.81
CA LEU A 137 -6.86 -5.46 13.52
C LEU A 137 -6.07 -6.56 12.82
N MET A 138 -4.83 -6.26 12.45
CA MET A 138 -3.91 -7.20 11.85
C MET A 138 -2.65 -7.33 12.70
N SER A 139 -2.14 -8.55 12.79
CA SER A 139 -0.83 -8.80 13.40
C SER A 139 0.10 -9.52 12.44
N ILE A 140 1.38 -9.59 12.81
CA ILE A 140 2.46 -10.09 11.98
C ILE A 140 3.21 -11.15 12.76
N PHE A 141 3.67 -12.21 12.08
CA PHE A 141 4.68 -13.10 12.66
C PHE A 141 5.96 -12.32 12.99
N LYS A 142 6.60 -12.66 14.06
CA LYS A 142 7.86 -12.04 14.51
C LYS A 142 8.95 -13.07 14.77
N GLY A 143 10.20 -12.68 14.44
CA GLY A 143 11.37 -13.52 14.65
C GLY A 143 11.31 -14.83 13.87
N VAL A 144 10.88 -14.78 12.62
CA VAL A 144 10.54 -15.96 11.80
C VAL A 144 11.75 -16.71 11.22
N ILE A 145 12.88 -16.04 11.05
CA ILE A 145 14.06 -16.65 10.44
C ILE A 145 14.64 -17.73 11.36
N GLY A 146 14.78 -18.93 10.81
CA GLY A 146 15.26 -20.10 11.56
C GLY A 146 14.21 -20.76 12.45
N ARG A 147 12.96 -20.31 12.39
CA ARG A 147 11.84 -20.94 13.10
C ARG A 147 11.28 -22.13 12.31
N ASP A 148 10.92 -23.17 13.00
CA ASP A 148 10.25 -24.32 12.42
C ASP A 148 8.72 -24.16 12.40
N MET A 149 8.06 -25.18 11.84
CA MET A 149 6.59 -25.19 11.75
C MET A 149 5.90 -25.11 13.12
N GLU A 150 6.44 -25.79 14.14
CA GLU A 150 5.82 -25.79 15.47
C GLU A 150 5.85 -24.40 16.11
N ASP A 151 6.98 -23.69 15.99
CA ASP A 151 7.08 -22.30 16.44
C ASP A 151 6.10 -21.37 15.74
N LEU A 152 5.95 -21.51 14.41
CA LEU A 152 5.02 -20.68 13.62
C LEU A 152 3.57 -21.02 13.93
N LYS A 153 3.24 -22.28 14.11
CA LYS A 153 1.90 -22.73 14.54
C LYS A 153 1.52 -22.13 15.88
N GLU A 154 2.43 -22.14 16.84
CA GLU A 154 2.21 -21.53 18.15
C GLU A 154 1.97 -20.02 18.04
N GLN A 155 2.80 -19.29 17.29
CA GLN A 155 2.59 -17.87 17.06
C GLN A 155 1.24 -17.58 16.41
N LEU A 156 0.86 -18.35 15.39
CA LEU A 156 -0.43 -18.21 14.71
C LEU A 156 -1.60 -18.38 15.68
N ARG A 157 -1.56 -19.45 16.48
CA ARG A 157 -2.59 -19.76 17.46
C ARG A 157 -2.77 -18.65 18.50
N LEU A 158 -1.68 -18.17 19.08
CA LEU A 158 -1.73 -17.12 20.12
C LEU A 158 -2.28 -15.80 19.56
N GLN A 159 -1.90 -15.42 18.35
CA GLN A 159 -2.42 -14.23 17.69
C GLN A 159 -3.93 -14.34 17.43
N ALA A 160 -4.37 -15.49 16.89
CA ALA A 160 -5.79 -15.73 16.61
C ALA A 160 -6.64 -15.73 17.89
N LEU A 161 -6.16 -16.35 18.96
CA LEU A 161 -6.83 -16.34 20.27
C LEU A 161 -6.94 -14.93 20.87
N GLY A 162 -6.04 -14.01 20.50
CA GLY A 162 -6.12 -12.60 20.89
C GLY A 162 -7.21 -11.82 20.17
N GLY A 163 -7.86 -12.40 19.14
CA GLY A 163 -8.98 -11.79 18.44
C GLY A 163 -8.61 -10.86 17.32
N VAL A 164 -7.44 -11.04 16.71
CA VAL A 164 -7.06 -10.31 15.49
C VAL A 164 -7.90 -10.76 14.30
N ASP A 165 -8.15 -9.85 13.37
CA ASP A 165 -8.94 -10.13 12.16
C ASP A 165 -8.08 -10.70 11.04
N PHE A 166 -6.81 -10.30 10.99
CA PHE A 166 -5.83 -10.74 10.03
C PHE A 166 -4.51 -11.11 10.70
N ILE A 167 -3.87 -12.14 10.18
CA ILE A 167 -2.47 -12.46 10.49
C ILE A 167 -1.75 -12.54 9.15
N LYS A 168 -0.67 -11.78 9.01
CA LYS A 168 0.18 -11.84 7.82
C LYS A 168 1.55 -12.42 8.13
N ASP A 169 2.12 -13.11 7.17
CA ASP A 169 3.53 -13.45 7.20
C ASP A 169 4.40 -12.20 7.33
N ASP A 170 5.58 -12.35 7.88
CA ASP A 170 6.64 -11.36 7.74
C ASP A 170 7.06 -11.31 6.26
N GLU A 171 7.38 -10.12 5.74
CA GLU A 171 7.78 -9.91 4.35
C GLU A 171 9.08 -10.65 3.97
N ILE A 172 9.87 -11.04 4.96
CA ILE A 172 11.10 -11.81 4.77
C ILE A 172 10.93 -13.31 5.06
N LEU A 173 9.71 -13.77 5.34
CA LEU A 173 9.42 -15.20 5.46
C LEU A 173 9.24 -15.82 4.08
N PHE A 174 10.32 -16.27 3.52
CA PHE A 174 10.37 -16.89 2.19
C PHE A 174 10.12 -18.41 2.26
N GLU A 175 10.28 -19.09 1.12
CA GLU A 175 10.29 -20.55 1.11
C GLU A 175 11.43 -21.08 2.00
N SER A 176 11.11 -21.99 2.90
CA SER A 176 12.05 -22.51 3.87
C SER A 176 11.82 -24.01 4.09
N PRO A 177 12.86 -24.84 4.15
CA PRO A 177 12.72 -26.25 4.52
C PRO A 177 12.15 -26.45 5.93
N LEU A 178 12.35 -25.49 6.84
CA LEU A 178 11.83 -25.53 8.20
C LEU A 178 10.32 -25.25 8.26
N ALA A 179 9.82 -24.46 7.32
CA ALA A 179 8.42 -24.07 7.22
C ALA A 179 8.02 -23.85 5.76
N PRO A 180 7.84 -24.92 4.99
CA PRO A 180 7.50 -24.83 3.57
C PRO A 180 6.21 -24.05 3.34
N PHE A 181 6.15 -23.28 2.25
CA PHE A 181 5.03 -22.43 1.89
C PHE A 181 3.66 -23.15 1.92
N GLU A 182 3.58 -24.32 1.29
CA GLU A 182 2.33 -25.08 1.27
C GLU A 182 1.92 -25.59 2.65
N ASP A 183 2.88 -26.04 3.45
CA ASP A 183 2.63 -26.55 4.79
C ASP A 183 2.18 -25.42 5.74
N ARG A 184 2.73 -24.21 5.60
CA ARG A 184 2.27 -23.04 6.35
C ARG A 184 0.79 -22.76 6.09
N ILE A 185 0.35 -22.88 4.85
CA ILE A 185 -1.08 -22.66 4.52
C ILE A 185 -1.94 -23.76 5.10
N LYS A 186 -1.59 -25.01 4.89
CA LYS A 186 -2.38 -26.17 5.37
C LYS A 186 -2.51 -26.17 6.89
N GLU A 187 -1.40 -26.09 7.60
CA GLU A 187 -1.38 -26.06 9.05
C GLU A 187 -2.00 -24.79 9.62
N GLY A 188 -1.75 -23.65 8.97
CA GLY A 188 -2.36 -22.37 9.37
C GLY A 188 -3.87 -22.39 9.28
N LYS A 189 -4.44 -22.92 8.21
CA LYS A 189 -5.90 -23.05 8.05
C LYS A 189 -6.52 -23.96 9.10
N LYS A 190 -5.85 -25.05 9.42
CA LYS A 190 -6.30 -25.98 10.48
C LYS A 190 -6.36 -25.28 11.83
N ILE A 191 -5.33 -24.55 12.22
CA ILE A 191 -5.29 -23.80 13.47
C ILE A 191 -6.35 -22.70 13.51
N LEU A 192 -6.53 -21.95 12.42
CA LEU A 192 -7.57 -20.91 12.37
C LEU A 192 -8.98 -21.47 12.47
N LYS A 193 -9.22 -22.66 11.94
CA LYS A 193 -10.49 -23.37 12.12
C LYS A 193 -10.69 -23.76 13.58
N GLU A 194 -9.70 -24.35 14.22
CA GLU A 194 -9.74 -24.73 15.64
C GLU A 194 -9.98 -23.50 16.54
N THR A 195 -9.28 -22.39 16.29
CA THR A 195 -9.47 -21.16 17.08
C THR A 195 -10.82 -20.50 16.82
N TYR A 196 -11.37 -20.59 15.61
CA TYR A 196 -12.74 -20.17 15.31
C TYR A 196 -13.77 -20.98 16.12
N GLU A 197 -13.63 -22.30 16.17
CA GLU A 197 -14.50 -23.18 16.97
C GLU A 197 -14.44 -22.85 18.47
N GLU A 198 -13.27 -22.42 18.95
CA GLU A 198 -13.06 -22.04 20.35
C GLU A 198 -13.58 -20.63 20.67
N THR A 199 -13.38 -19.66 19.80
CA THR A 199 -13.64 -18.23 20.08
C THR A 199 -14.87 -17.65 19.38
N GLY A 200 -15.33 -18.27 18.29
CA GLY A 200 -16.35 -17.73 17.41
C GLY A 200 -15.89 -16.55 16.55
N HIS A 201 -14.60 -16.20 16.58
CA HIS A 201 -14.03 -15.09 15.81
C HIS A 201 -13.26 -15.60 14.58
N CYS A 202 -13.56 -15.01 13.41
CA CYS A 202 -12.88 -15.31 12.15
C CYS A 202 -11.57 -14.53 12.07
N THR A 203 -10.47 -15.25 11.83
CA THR A 203 -9.16 -14.67 11.53
C THR A 203 -8.70 -15.14 10.16
N LEU A 204 -8.30 -14.21 9.30
CA LEU A 204 -7.76 -14.50 7.97
C LEU A 204 -6.23 -14.59 8.00
N TYR A 205 -5.65 -15.43 7.14
CA TYR A 205 -4.21 -15.59 7.01
C TYR A 205 -3.73 -15.14 5.64
N ALA A 206 -2.82 -14.17 5.60
CA ALA A 206 -2.14 -13.68 4.40
C ALA A 206 -0.74 -14.28 4.30
N VAL A 207 -0.56 -15.20 3.37
CA VAL A 207 0.72 -15.88 3.12
C VAL A 207 1.62 -15.05 2.21
N ASN A 208 2.92 -14.99 2.51
CA ASN A 208 3.90 -14.26 1.68
C ASN A 208 4.16 -15.02 0.37
N LEU A 209 3.70 -14.44 -0.73
CA LEU A 209 3.94 -14.95 -2.07
C LEU A 209 5.29 -14.45 -2.59
N THR A 210 6.27 -15.34 -2.66
CA THR A 210 7.61 -15.04 -3.17
C THR A 210 8.11 -16.17 -4.07
N GLY A 211 9.16 -15.89 -4.82
CA GLY A 211 9.76 -16.82 -5.74
C GLY A 211 10.17 -16.12 -7.04
N LYS A 212 10.52 -16.89 -8.05
CA LYS A 212 10.79 -16.34 -9.37
C LYS A 212 9.49 -15.86 -10.03
N THR A 213 9.56 -14.80 -10.81
CA THR A 213 8.37 -14.16 -11.41
C THR A 213 7.47 -15.16 -12.15
N PHE A 214 8.06 -16.04 -12.94
CA PHE A 214 7.28 -17.00 -13.73
C PHE A 214 6.63 -18.13 -12.91
N ASP A 215 7.07 -18.33 -11.68
CA ASP A 215 6.49 -19.33 -10.77
C ASP A 215 5.36 -18.75 -9.90
N LEU A 216 5.21 -17.43 -9.85
CA LEU A 216 4.29 -16.75 -8.93
C LEU A 216 2.83 -17.14 -9.16
N LYS A 217 2.37 -17.21 -10.39
CA LYS A 217 0.97 -17.57 -10.69
C LYS A 217 0.63 -18.98 -10.22
N ASP A 218 1.47 -19.94 -10.50
CA ASP A 218 1.27 -21.33 -10.07
C ASP A 218 1.29 -21.46 -8.56
N ARG A 219 2.17 -20.73 -7.88
CA ARG A 219 2.23 -20.70 -6.42
C ARG A 219 0.99 -20.02 -5.82
N ALA A 220 0.53 -18.94 -6.42
CA ALA A 220 -0.68 -18.24 -5.97
C ALA A 220 -1.95 -19.09 -6.17
N ARG A 221 -2.06 -19.79 -7.31
CA ARG A 221 -3.16 -20.74 -7.56
C ARG A 221 -3.11 -21.88 -6.54
N LYS A 222 -1.94 -22.39 -6.25
CA LYS A 222 -1.76 -23.44 -5.24
C LYS A 222 -2.15 -22.94 -3.85
N ALA A 223 -1.78 -21.71 -3.51
CA ALA A 223 -2.22 -21.09 -2.25
C ALA A 223 -3.75 -21.03 -2.15
N ALA A 224 -4.43 -20.65 -3.22
CA ALA A 224 -5.89 -20.63 -3.28
C ALA A 224 -6.50 -22.02 -3.10
N GLU A 225 -5.97 -23.02 -3.78
CA GLU A 225 -6.41 -24.43 -3.65
C GLU A 225 -6.27 -24.94 -2.21
N LEU A 226 -5.19 -24.55 -1.53
CA LEU A 226 -4.90 -24.96 -0.15
C LEU A 226 -5.71 -24.16 0.88
N GLY A 227 -6.45 -23.15 0.46
CA GLY A 227 -7.34 -22.36 1.31
C GLY A 227 -6.70 -21.15 1.96
N ALA A 228 -5.61 -20.60 1.44
CA ALA A 228 -5.12 -19.29 1.88
C ALA A 228 -6.22 -18.23 1.78
N ASP A 229 -6.22 -17.25 2.68
CA ASP A 229 -7.23 -16.21 2.71
C ASP A 229 -6.83 -14.95 1.94
N ALA A 230 -5.53 -14.70 1.83
CA ALA A 230 -4.96 -13.57 1.11
C ALA A 230 -3.48 -13.84 0.77
N LEU A 231 -2.93 -13.01 -0.12
CA LEU A 231 -1.52 -13.00 -0.48
C LEU A 231 -0.87 -11.73 0.03
N LEU A 232 0.24 -11.85 0.76
CA LEU A 232 1.15 -10.73 1.00
C LEU A 232 2.14 -10.68 -0.18
N PHE A 233 2.28 -9.52 -0.81
CA PHE A 233 3.12 -9.39 -1.99
C PHE A 233 4.08 -8.21 -1.89
N ASN A 234 5.38 -8.48 -2.06
CA ASN A 234 6.45 -7.47 -2.07
C ASN A 234 6.52 -6.80 -3.46
N VAL A 235 5.50 -6.02 -3.78
CA VAL A 235 5.25 -5.49 -5.13
C VAL A 235 6.43 -4.71 -5.71
N PHE A 236 7.15 -3.95 -4.91
CA PHE A 236 8.24 -3.09 -5.40
C PHE A 236 9.56 -3.84 -5.63
N ALA A 237 9.65 -5.11 -5.20
CA ALA A 237 10.73 -6.00 -5.59
C ALA A 237 10.47 -6.67 -6.95
N TYR A 238 9.22 -6.70 -7.41
CA TYR A 238 8.81 -7.31 -8.68
C TYR A 238 8.40 -6.27 -9.73
N GLY A 239 7.46 -5.43 -9.39
CA GLY A 239 6.82 -4.44 -10.25
C GLY A 239 5.31 -4.45 -10.15
N LEU A 240 4.70 -3.30 -10.38
CA LEU A 240 3.24 -3.12 -10.33
C LEU A 240 2.51 -4.00 -11.34
N ASP A 241 3.10 -4.21 -12.52
CA ASP A 241 2.52 -5.04 -13.58
C ASP A 241 2.45 -6.52 -13.19
N VAL A 242 3.41 -7.01 -12.42
CA VAL A 242 3.38 -8.39 -11.90
C VAL A 242 2.21 -8.54 -10.92
N MET A 243 2.00 -7.58 -10.02
CA MET A 243 0.83 -7.58 -9.12
C MET A 243 -0.48 -7.51 -9.90
N GLN A 244 -0.56 -6.65 -10.91
CA GLN A 244 -1.73 -6.55 -11.79
C GLN A 244 -2.05 -7.90 -12.44
N SER A 245 -1.05 -8.59 -12.94
CA SER A 245 -1.18 -9.92 -13.55
C SER A 245 -1.75 -10.96 -12.57
N LEU A 246 -1.38 -10.89 -11.29
CA LEU A 246 -1.97 -11.73 -10.24
C LEU A 246 -3.43 -11.36 -9.96
N ALA A 247 -3.73 -10.07 -9.89
CA ALA A 247 -5.09 -9.57 -9.63
C ALA A 247 -6.07 -9.93 -10.76
N GLU A 248 -5.61 -9.94 -12.00
CA GLU A 248 -6.42 -10.25 -13.18
C GLU A 248 -6.65 -11.75 -13.41
N ASP A 249 -5.94 -12.60 -12.70
CA ASP A 249 -6.04 -14.05 -12.90
C ASP A 249 -7.27 -14.62 -12.17
N PRO A 250 -8.26 -15.14 -12.89
CA PRO A 250 -9.49 -15.66 -12.28
C PRO A 250 -9.25 -16.94 -11.45
N GLU A 251 -8.13 -17.62 -11.63
CA GLU A 251 -7.75 -18.78 -10.84
C GLU A 251 -7.01 -18.41 -9.54
N ILE A 252 -6.85 -17.10 -9.28
CA ILE A 252 -6.30 -16.56 -8.04
C ILE A 252 -7.36 -15.70 -7.36
N PRO A 253 -8.42 -16.31 -6.79
CA PRO A 253 -9.50 -15.57 -6.12
C PRO A 253 -9.10 -15.18 -4.69
N LEU A 254 -7.98 -14.51 -4.54
CA LEU A 254 -7.41 -14.10 -3.26
C LEU A 254 -7.17 -12.59 -3.23
N PRO A 255 -7.50 -11.92 -2.13
CA PRO A 255 -7.07 -10.55 -1.92
C PRO A 255 -5.55 -10.42 -1.95
N ILE A 256 -5.06 -9.31 -2.49
CA ILE A 256 -3.64 -8.99 -2.55
C ILE A 256 -3.33 -7.84 -1.58
N MET A 257 -2.38 -8.09 -0.70
CA MET A 257 -1.86 -7.14 0.27
C MET A 257 -0.49 -6.65 -0.21
N ALA A 258 -0.41 -5.40 -0.66
CA ALA A 258 0.83 -4.81 -1.16
C ALA A 258 1.71 -4.34 -0.01
N HIS A 259 2.91 -4.91 0.12
CA HIS A 259 3.88 -4.53 1.13
C HIS A 259 4.80 -3.41 0.63
N PRO A 260 5.18 -2.42 1.45
CA PRO A 260 5.98 -1.27 1.04
C PRO A 260 7.49 -1.52 0.98
N ALA A 261 7.96 -2.73 1.22
CA ALA A 261 9.39 -3.06 1.12
C ALA A 261 9.97 -2.55 -0.21
N VAL A 262 11.18 -1.98 -0.16
CA VAL A 262 11.89 -1.30 -1.26
C VAL A 262 11.34 0.10 -1.60
N SER A 263 10.07 0.40 -1.34
CA SER A 263 9.46 1.67 -1.74
C SER A 263 10.12 2.91 -1.14
N GLY A 264 10.78 2.78 0.02
CA GLY A 264 11.51 3.88 0.64
C GLY A 264 12.60 4.48 -0.27
N ALA A 265 13.28 3.64 -1.04
CA ALA A 265 14.25 4.08 -2.03
C ALA A 265 13.60 4.86 -3.20
N MET A 266 12.31 4.67 -3.43
CA MET A 266 11.56 5.30 -4.51
C MET A 266 10.84 6.58 -4.09
N THR A 267 10.57 6.79 -2.81
CA THR A 267 9.66 7.84 -2.33
C THR A 267 10.28 8.85 -1.37
N SER A 268 11.38 8.52 -0.70
CA SER A 268 11.90 9.33 0.41
C SER A 268 12.62 10.60 0.01
N SER A 269 13.15 10.70 -1.21
CA SER A 269 13.79 11.93 -1.70
C SER A 269 12.76 13.02 -1.99
N PRO A 270 13.00 14.28 -1.60
CA PRO A 270 12.17 15.41 -2.02
C PRO A 270 12.34 15.77 -3.50
N ASP A 271 13.44 15.36 -4.12
CA ASP A 271 13.86 15.77 -5.47
C ASP A 271 13.65 14.69 -6.54
N TYR A 272 13.60 13.41 -6.14
CA TYR A 272 13.60 12.26 -7.06
C TYR A 272 12.51 11.25 -6.72
N GLY A 273 12.24 10.36 -7.67
CA GLY A 273 11.34 9.23 -7.47
C GLY A 273 9.86 9.59 -7.57
N PHE A 274 9.06 8.97 -6.73
CA PHE A 274 7.61 9.08 -6.73
C PHE A 274 7.10 9.69 -5.42
N SER A 275 5.96 10.38 -5.48
CA SER A 275 5.26 10.74 -4.25
C SER A 275 4.73 9.48 -3.55
N HIS A 276 4.61 9.54 -2.23
CA HIS A 276 4.05 8.43 -1.44
C HIS A 276 2.60 8.13 -1.83
N SER A 277 1.77 9.15 -2.01
CA SER A 277 0.36 9.00 -2.38
C SER A 277 0.18 8.36 -3.75
N LEU A 278 1.05 8.69 -4.72
CA LEU A 278 1.03 8.08 -6.04
C LEU A 278 1.42 6.59 -5.97
N LEU A 279 2.57 6.29 -5.37
CA LEU A 279 3.13 4.93 -5.41
C LEU A 279 2.37 3.97 -4.49
N LEU A 280 2.23 4.33 -3.21
CA LEU A 280 1.62 3.48 -2.18
C LEU A 280 0.08 3.56 -2.15
N GLY A 281 -0.49 4.60 -2.72
CA GLY A 281 -1.94 4.77 -2.82
C GLY A 281 -2.46 4.44 -4.21
N LYS A 282 -2.38 5.40 -5.12
CA LYS A 282 -3.02 5.34 -6.45
C LYS A 282 -2.56 4.18 -7.31
N LEU A 283 -1.25 4.00 -7.50
CA LEU A 283 -0.70 2.94 -8.36
C LEU A 283 -0.92 1.55 -7.77
N ASN A 284 -0.73 1.37 -6.48
CA ASN A 284 -1.09 0.12 -5.81
C ASN A 284 -2.57 -0.23 -6.02
N ARG A 285 -3.45 0.76 -5.82
CA ARG A 285 -4.89 0.59 -6.01
C ARG A 285 -5.24 0.18 -7.44
N TYR A 286 -4.75 0.91 -8.42
CA TYR A 286 -5.08 0.64 -9.83
C TYR A 286 -4.48 -0.67 -10.34
N ALA A 287 -3.34 -1.07 -9.81
CA ALA A 287 -2.71 -2.36 -10.12
C ALA A 287 -3.34 -3.55 -9.39
N GLY A 288 -4.34 -3.34 -8.55
CA GLY A 288 -5.12 -4.43 -7.96
C GLY A 288 -4.84 -4.76 -6.49
N ALA A 289 -4.13 -3.91 -5.76
CA ALA A 289 -3.97 -4.11 -4.31
C ALA A 289 -5.29 -3.93 -3.57
N ASP A 290 -5.75 -4.96 -2.88
CA ASP A 290 -6.91 -4.91 -2.00
C ASP A 290 -6.60 -4.22 -0.67
N LEU A 291 -5.35 -4.38 -0.19
CA LEU A 291 -4.78 -3.71 0.96
C LEU A 291 -3.44 -3.10 0.58
N SER A 292 -3.15 -1.90 1.07
CA SER A 292 -1.86 -1.23 0.87
C SER A 292 -1.26 -0.81 2.21
N LEU A 293 -0.09 -1.36 2.52
CA LEU A 293 0.64 -1.05 3.74
C LEU A 293 1.52 0.17 3.54
N PHE A 294 1.59 1.01 4.56
CA PHE A 294 2.46 2.17 4.60
C PHE A 294 2.84 2.51 6.04
N PRO A 295 4.00 3.18 6.28
CA PRO A 295 4.38 3.58 7.63
C PRO A 295 3.38 4.58 8.23
N SER A 296 2.98 4.35 9.48
CA SER A 296 2.12 5.29 10.21
C SER A 296 2.92 6.54 10.61
N PRO A 297 2.27 7.68 10.84
CA PRO A 297 2.96 8.88 11.31
C PRO A 297 3.41 8.81 12.77
N TYR A 298 3.00 7.79 13.51
CA TYR A 298 3.20 7.68 14.96
C TYR A 298 4.12 6.53 15.38
N GLY A 299 4.55 5.71 14.43
CA GLY A 299 5.35 4.53 14.71
C GLY A 299 6.86 4.75 14.67
N SER A 300 7.60 3.64 14.76
CA SER A 300 9.08 3.64 14.78
C SER A 300 9.73 4.04 13.45
N VAL A 301 9.02 3.88 12.35
CA VAL A 301 9.43 4.30 10.99
C VAL A 301 8.43 5.35 10.52
N ALA A 302 8.43 6.48 11.22
CA ALA A 302 7.39 7.49 11.02
C ALA A 302 7.47 8.16 9.65
N LEU A 303 6.31 8.22 8.99
CA LEU A 303 6.09 9.03 7.80
C LEU A 303 5.44 10.36 8.21
N PRO A 304 5.80 11.52 7.62
CA PRO A 304 5.10 12.76 7.92
C PRO A 304 3.57 12.60 7.76
N LYS A 305 2.81 13.10 8.73
CA LYS A 305 1.35 12.92 8.79
C LYS A 305 0.64 13.29 7.50
N LYS A 306 1.00 14.41 6.89
CA LYS A 306 0.42 14.86 5.61
C LYS A 306 0.61 13.82 4.49
N LYS A 307 1.77 13.16 4.45
CA LYS A 307 2.07 12.13 3.44
C LYS A 307 1.30 10.85 3.70
N ALA A 308 1.19 10.43 4.96
CA ALA A 308 0.37 9.27 5.35
C ALA A 308 -1.11 9.48 5.02
N ILE A 309 -1.65 10.65 5.32
CA ILE A 309 -3.04 11.02 4.96
C ILE A 309 -3.22 11.04 3.44
N GLY A 310 -2.25 11.55 2.70
CA GLY A 310 -2.29 11.52 1.23
C GLY A 310 -2.38 10.10 0.65
N ILE A 311 -1.65 9.14 1.23
CA ILE A 311 -1.77 7.72 0.85
C ILE A 311 -3.18 7.21 1.17
N PHE A 312 -3.67 7.45 2.37
CA PHE A 312 -5.00 7.07 2.80
C PHE A 312 -6.08 7.59 1.85
N GLU A 313 -6.05 8.89 1.56
CA GLU A 313 -7.02 9.53 0.65
C GLU A 313 -6.99 8.92 -0.75
N ALA A 314 -5.80 8.63 -1.29
CA ALA A 314 -5.66 7.97 -2.58
C ALA A 314 -6.26 6.55 -2.58
N CYS A 315 -6.16 5.83 -1.47
CA CYS A 315 -6.74 4.50 -1.31
C CYS A 315 -8.28 4.52 -1.28
N VAL A 316 -8.89 5.52 -0.62
CA VAL A 316 -10.33 5.54 -0.34
C VAL A 316 -11.13 6.56 -1.15
N LYS A 317 -10.48 7.43 -1.90
CA LYS A 317 -11.15 8.42 -2.75
C LYS A 317 -12.19 7.74 -3.63
N GLU A 318 -13.37 8.36 -3.74
CA GLU A 318 -14.42 7.90 -4.64
C GLU A 318 -13.94 7.91 -6.10
N ASP A 319 -14.06 6.79 -6.76
CA ASP A 319 -13.59 6.57 -8.12
C ASP A 319 -14.40 5.41 -8.75
N THR A 320 -14.26 5.22 -10.07
CA THR A 320 -14.80 4.05 -10.78
C THR A 320 -14.08 2.75 -10.42
N VAL A 321 -12.83 2.85 -9.96
CA VAL A 321 -12.05 1.74 -9.41
C VAL A 321 -12.36 1.56 -7.94
N GLN A 322 -12.55 0.32 -7.48
CA GLN A 322 -12.83 0.02 -6.08
C GLN A 322 -11.77 0.60 -5.14
N GLN A 323 -12.16 0.84 -3.90
CA GLN A 323 -11.27 1.33 -2.85
C GLN A 323 -10.30 0.24 -2.39
N THR A 324 -9.06 0.64 -2.10
CA THR A 324 -8.06 -0.19 -1.42
C THR A 324 -8.14 0.05 0.08
N PHE A 325 -8.05 -1.00 0.88
CA PHE A 325 -7.98 -0.90 2.33
C PHE A 325 -6.61 -0.35 2.77
N PRO A 326 -6.55 0.86 3.34
CA PRO A 326 -5.29 1.41 3.81
C PRO A 326 -4.86 0.76 5.13
N VAL A 327 -3.56 0.46 5.24
CA VAL A 327 -2.99 -0.28 6.37
C VAL A 327 -1.81 0.49 6.95
N PRO A 328 -2.05 1.46 7.86
CA PRO A 328 -0.96 2.11 8.58
C PRO A 328 -0.24 1.09 9.47
N SER A 329 1.09 1.14 9.47
CA SER A 329 1.95 0.10 10.03
C SER A 329 3.16 0.67 10.78
N ALA A 330 3.92 -0.22 11.40
CA ALA A 330 5.18 0.00 12.12
C ALA A 330 5.03 0.74 13.47
N GLY A 331 5.45 0.05 14.52
CA GLY A 331 5.53 0.60 15.88
C GLY A 331 4.20 0.95 16.53
N ILE A 332 3.11 0.39 16.06
CA ILE A 332 1.76 0.65 16.58
C ILE A 332 1.52 -0.16 17.86
N HIS A 333 0.96 0.49 18.87
CA HIS A 333 0.52 -0.10 20.12
C HIS A 333 -0.89 0.38 20.52
N PRO A 334 -1.55 -0.25 21.49
CA PRO A 334 -2.95 0.10 21.82
C PRO A 334 -3.21 1.58 22.13
N GLY A 335 -2.26 2.27 22.77
CA GLY A 335 -2.40 3.69 23.08
C GLY A 335 -2.45 4.65 21.87
N MET A 336 -2.15 4.15 20.67
CA MET A 336 -2.25 4.92 19.41
C MET A 336 -3.61 4.78 18.73
N VAL A 337 -4.46 3.87 19.15
CA VAL A 337 -5.74 3.61 18.50
C VAL A 337 -6.63 4.86 18.40
N PRO A 338 -6.78 5.68 19.45
CA PRO A 338 -7.60 6.89 19.34
C PRO A 338 -7.16 7.83 18.22
N ILE A 339 -5.86 8.11 18.12
CA ILE A 339 -5.35 9.01 17.09
C ILE A 339 -5.42 8.39 15.70
N LEU A 340 -5.24 7.07 15.56
CA LEU A 340 -5.39 6.39 14.28
C LEU A 340 -6.85 6.46 13.77
N ILE A 341 -7.82 6.24 14.64
CA ILE A 341 -9.24 6.35 14.27
C ILE A 341 -9.62 7.81 13.96
N LYS A 342 -9.08 8.77 14.70
CA LYS A 342 -9.28 10.19 14.42
C LYS A 342 -8.78 10.58 13.03
N ASP A 343 -7.58 10.10 12.65
CA ASP A 343 -6.95 10.48 11.38
C ASP A 343 -7.47 9.69 10.18
N PHE A 344 -7.76 8.41 10.35
CA PHE A 344 -8.09 7.49 9.25
C PHE A 344 -9.54 6.97 9.27
N GLY A 345 -10.33 7.36 10.27
CA GLY A 345 -11.72 6.87 10.38
C GLY A 345 -11.79 5.37 10.65
N LEU A 346 -12.88 4.74 10.21
CA LEU A 346 -13.13 3.31 10.44
C LEU A 346 -12.61 2.42 9.30
N ASP A 347 -12.38 2.99 8.12
CA ASP A 347 -11.94 2.22 6.95
C ASP A 347 -10.42 2.21 6.82
N HIS A 348 -9.77 1.63 7.83
CA HIS A 348 -8.36 1.27 7.81
C HIS A 348 -8.11 -0.01 8.60
N VAL A 349 -6.93 -0.58 8.41
CA VAL A 349 -6.47 -1.76 9.15
C VAL A 349 -5.33 -1.35 10.07
N ILE A 350 -5.50 -1.57 11.36
CA ILE A 350 -4.45 -1.35 12.37
C ILE A 350 -3.51 -2.54 12.31
N ASN A 351 -2.26 -2.32 11.87
CA ASN A 351 -1.28 -3.38 11.74
C ASN A 351 -0.20 -3.27 12.83
N ALA A 352 -0.13 -4.25 13.70
CA ALA A 352 0.75 -4.25 14.85
C ALA A 352 1.54 -5.57 14.98
N GLY A 353 2.86 -5.43 15.12
CA GLY A 353 3.75 -6.54 15.47
C GLY A 353 4.15 -6.51 16.94
N GLY A 354 5.08 -5.62 17.29
CA GLY A 354 5.55 -5.44 18.67
C GLY A 354 4.44 -5.09 19.65
N GLY A 355 3.45 -4.32 19.24
CA GLY A 355 2.28 -3.98 20.06
C GLY A 355 1.35 -5.16 20.39
N ILE A 356 1.48 -6.26 19.64
CA ILE A 356 0.81 -7.54 19.93
C ILE A 356 1.74 -8.45 20.74
N HIS A 357 2.89 -8.80 20.18
CA HIS A 357 3.80 -9.80 20.77
C HIS A 357 4.54 -9.29 22.00
N GLY A 358 4.79 -7.99 22.11
CA GLY A 358 5.47 -7.36 23.25
C GLY A 358 4.59 -7.05 24.45
N HIS A 359 3.31 -7.40 24.41
CA HIS A 359 2.40 -7.22 25.54
C HIS A 359 2.87 -8.07 26.75
N PRO A 360 2.76 -7.57 28.00
CA PRO A 360 3.19 -8.32 29.19
C PRO A 360 2.55 -9.72 29.33
N ARG A 361 1.37 -9.90 28.76
CA ARG A 361 0.65 -11.19 28.75
C ARG A 361 0.69 -11.89 27.39
N GLY A 362 1.70 -11.61 26.57
CA GLY A 362 1.89 -12.22 25.26
C GLY A 362 0.91 -11.76 24.19
N ALA A 363 0.91 -12.44 23.04
CA ALA A 363 0.11 -12.06 21.87
C ALA A 363 -1.40 -12.10 22.14
N ILE A 364 -1.88 -13.01 22.97
CA ILE A 364 -3.31 -13.06 23.37
C ILE A 364 -3.69 -11.76 24.09
N GLY A 365 -2.89 -11.35 25.08
CA GLY A 365 -3.11 -10.09 25.79
C GLY A 365 -3.02 -8.88 24.89
N GLY A 366 -2.04 -8.85 23.98
CA GLY A 366 -1.88 -7.78 23.00
C GLY A 366 -3.10 -7.63 22.10
N GLY A 367 -3.60 -8.72 21.54
CA GLY A 367 -4.82 -8.73 20.72
C GLY A 367 -6.05 -8.25 21.50
N LYS A 368 -6.25 -8.74 22.71
CA LYS A 368 -7.35 -8.32 23.57
C LYS A 368 -7.28 -6.86 23.97
N ALA A 369 -6.08 -6.33 24.24
CA ALA A 369 -5.89 -4.91 24.53
C ALA A 369 -6.29 -4.03 23.34
N PHE A 370 -5.85 -4.36 22.13
CA PHE A 370 -6.26 -3.64 20.91
C PHE A 370 -7.77 -3.70 20.69
N ARG A 371 -8.37 -4.89 20.78
CA ARG A 371 -9.81 -5.06 20.60
C ARG A 371 -10.61 -4.26 21.61
N SER A 372 -10.17 -4.22 22.85
CA SER A 372 -10.82 -3.47 23.92
C SER A 372 -10.78 -1.96 23.67
N ILE A 373 -9.62 -1.41 23.30
CA ILE A 373 -9.52 0.04 23.04
C ILE A 373 -10.22 0.44 21.73
N ILE A 374 -10.18 -0.39 20.69
CA ILE A 374 -10.94 -0.15 19.45
C ILE A 374 -12.44 -0.05 19.79
N ASP A 375 -12.96 -1.01 20.56
CA ASP A 375 -14.35 -1.02 20.98
C ASP A 375 -14.74 0.24 21.77
N ALA A 376 -13.91 0.65 22.73
CA ALA A 376 -14.14 1.85 23.50
C ALA A 376 -14.17 3.12 22.63
N VAL A 377 -13.23 3.28 21.71
CA VAL A 377 -13.16 4.46 20.83
C VAL A 377 -14.35 4.50 19.87
N VAL A 378 -14.70 3.39 19.26
CA VAL A 378 -15.83 3.29 18.32
C VAL A 378 -17.16 3.59 19.02
N LYS A 379 -17.34 3.09 20.23
CA LYS A 379 -18.55 3.33 21.04
C LYS A 379 -18.53 4.65 21.80
N LYS A 380 -17.45 5.42 21.71
CA LYS A 380 -17.26 6.69 22.45
C LYS A 380 -17.33 6.50 23.97
N GLU A 381 -16.85 5.38 24.46
CA GLU A 381 -16.69 5.08 25.87
C GLU A 381 -15.39 5.65 26.43
N SER A 382 -15.32 5.86 27.75
CA SER A 382 -14.09 6.27 28.42
C SER A 382 -13.04 5.16 28.35
N ILE A 383 -11.84 5.49 27.87
CA ILE A 383 -10.72 4.54 27.80
C ILE A 383 -10.29 4.13 29.23
N GLU A 384 -10.31 5.06 30.17
CA GLU A 384 -9.99 4.81 31.59
C GLU A 384 -10.94 3.82 32.21
N GLU A 385 -12.24 4.00 31.98
CA GLU A 385 -13.26 3.06 32.46
C GLU A 385 -13.11 1.69 31.80
N LYS A 386 -12.86 1.65 30.51
CA LYS A 386 -12.62 0.40 29.77
C LYS A 386 -11.38 -0.33 30.31
N ALA A 387 -10.29 0.39 30.55
CA ALA A 387 -9.06 -0.18 31.10
C ALA A 387 -9.26 -0.71 32.52
N SER A 388 -10.10 -0.07 33.34
CA SER A 388 -10.41 -0.54 34.69
C SER A 388 -11.09 -1.91 34.70
N THR A 389 -11.78 -2.30 33.66
CA THR A 389 -12.48 -3.58 33.49
C THR A 389 -11.74 -4.57 32.58
N CYS A 390 -10.66 -4.16 31.92
CA CYS A 390 -9.87 -5.00 31.05
C CYS A 390 -8.39 -4.94 31.43
N GLN A 391 -7.92 -5.97 32.13
CA GLN A 391 -6.53 -6.05 32.60
C GLN A 391 -5.51 -5.98 31.44
N ASP A 392 -5.82 -6.55 30.30
CA ASP A 392 -4.93 -6.52 29.13
C ASP A 392 -4.76 -5.11 28.57
N LEU A 393 -5.85 -4.33 28.52
CA LEU A 393 -5.77 -2.93 28.09
C LEU A 393 -4.99 -2.10 29.11
N GLN A 394 -5.26 -2.26 30.39
CA GLN A 394 -4.52 -1.54 31.44
C GLN A 394 -3.02 -1.84 31.37
N ALA A 395 -2.64 -3.10 31.23
CA ALA A 395 -1.25 -3.50 31.09
C ALA A 395 -0.56 -2.87 29.86
N ALA A 396 -1.26 -2.76 28.74
CA ALA A 396 -0.77 -2.12 27.53
C ALA A 396 -0.55 -0.61 27.74
N LEU A 397 -1.50 0.07 28.37
CA LEU A 397 -1.41 1.51 28.66
C LEU A 397 -0.31 1.82 29.69
N ASP A 398 -0.13 0.95 30.67
CA ASP A 398 0.96 1.07 31.66
C ASP A 398 2.34 0.93 30.98
N LEU A 399 2.45 0.05 29.99
CA LEU A 399 3.71 -0.20 29.28
C LEU A 399 4.04 0.87 28.26
N TRP A 400 3.07 1.24 27.41
CA TRP A 400 3.30 2.11 26.24
C TRP A 400 2.72 3.52 26.36
N GLY A 401 1.81 3.74 27.30
CA GLY A 401 1.10 5.01 27.45
C GLY A 401 0.05 5.25 26.35
N ARG A 402 -0.44 6.48 26.30
CA ARG A 402 -1.35 6.99 25.24
C ARG A 402 -0.63 8.05 24.44
N VAL A 403 -0.84 8.04 23.13
CA VAL A 403 -0.41 9.11 22.25
C VAL A 403 -1.48 10.22 22.30
N ALA A 404 -1.05 11.48 22.49
CA ALA A 404 -1.97 12.61 22.50
C ALA A 404 -2.67 12.79 21.15
N GLU A 405 -3.98 13.06 21.19
CA GLU A 405 -4.81 13.32 20.01
C GLU A 405 -4.58 14.71 19.41
#